data_7a4ac701143004fa3de1c5bc6d787165
#
_entry.id   7a4ac701143004fa3de1c5bc6d787165
#
_cell.length_a   1.000
_cell.length_b   1.000
_cell.length_c   1.000
_cell.angle_alpha   90.00
_cell.angle_beta   90.00
_cell.angle_gamma   90.00
#
_symmetry.space_group_name_H-M   'P 1'
#
loop_
_entity.id
_entity.type
_entity.pdbx_description
1 polymer ?
#
loop_
_entity_poly.entity_id
_entity_poly.type
_entity_poly.pdbx_seq_one_letter_code
_entity_poly.pdbx_strand_id
1 'polypeptide(L)'
;MYEFLLGFFLILAPVYAESLPDYDKPFAPIYTDKPEYSWTDKIIISINAPSWNSNSNKIDSIGETDSHPIKISSGENFLKPYRLTETSSGSGIFSGEIILTGFLHDVDGDGNFDTNPKTSGNGPTNGFLEVENNDSITISFEFADGVVLTESIPITWNMGVIQFSKDIFLTNDTVEIRVIDHDMNLNPEAIDTLTVEVFSDSDNGGIEVVATETSERSGEFISNISLSTNTSSGNRLYVIPGDSIFAKYDDHT
;
A
#
# COMPACT_ATOMS: atom_id res chain seq x y z
N MET A 1 -11.93 1.22 -58.73
CA MET A 1 -12.18 2.23 -57.73
C MET A 1 -12.87 1.51 -56.56
N TYR A 2 -12.12 1.08 -55.56
CA TYR A 2 -12.64 0.37 -54.39
C TYR A 2 -12.64 1.35 -53.21
N GLU A 3 -13.83 1.70 -52.73
CA GLU A 3 -14.01 2.50 -51.53
C GLU A 3 -13.89 1.58 -50.30
N PHE A 4 -12.89 1.88 -49.43
CA PHE A 4 -12.72 1.25 -48.14
C PHE A 4 -13.61 1.99 -47.13
N LEU A 5 -14.67 1.35 -46.66
CA LEU A 5 -15.51 1.86 -45.58
C LEU A 5 -14.83 1.51 -44.24
N LEU A 6 -14.24 2.50 -43.59
CA LEU A 6 -13.65 2.37 -42.25
C LEU A 6 -14.79 2.43 -41.22
N GLY A 7 -15.20 1.27 -40.71
CA GLY A 7 -16.19 1.19 -39.64
C GLY A 7 -15.54 1.58 -38.28
N PHE A 8 -15.97 2.72 -37.75
CA PHE A 8 -15.60 3.12 -36.37
C PHE A 8 -16.48 2.32 -35.41
N PHE A 9 -15.89 1.33 -34.71
CA PHE A 9 -16.54 0.64 -33.61
C PHE A 9 -16.36 1.50 -32.37
N LEU A 10 -17.40 2.21 -31.96
CA LEU A 10 -17.47 2.90 -30.67
C LEU A 10 -17.74 1.83 -29.59
N ILE A 11 -16.71 1.42 -28.86
CA ILE A 11 -16.87 0.58 -27.66
C ILE A 11 -17.41 1.50 -26.58
N LEU A 12 -18.71 1.47 -26.36
CA LEU A 12 -19.34 2.05 -25.18
C LEU A 12 -18.98 1.12 -24.00
N ALA A 13 -18.03 1.56 -23.14
CA ALA A 13 -17.86 0.94 -21.85
C ALA A 13 -19.19 1.05 -21.08
N PRO A 14 -19.65 -0.02 -20.39
CA PRO A 14 -20.85 0.09 -19.57
C PRO A 14 -20.58 1.12 -18.47
N VAL A 15 -21.28 2.23 -18.51
CA VAL A 15 -21.40 3.14 -17.38
C VAL A 15 -22.28 2.39 -16.37
N TYR A 16 -21.67 1.82 -15.33
CA TYR A 16 -22.42 1.37 -14.17
C TYR A 16 -23.02 2.64 -13.56
N ALA A 17 -24.30 2.86 -13.75
CA ALA A 17 -25.04 3.84 -13.00
C ALA A 17 -25.04 3.31 -11.56
N GLU A 18 -24.25 3.92 -10.67
CA GLU A 18 -24.42 3.69 -9.24
C GLU A 18 -25.86 4.04 -8.89
N SER A 19 -26.59 3.06 -8.39
CA SER A 19 -27.94 3.32 -7.89
C SER A 19 -27.81 4.29 -6.73
N LEU A 20 -28.51 5.44 -6.83
CA LEU A 20 -28.59 6.37 -5.71
C LEU A 20 -29.02 5.63 -4.45
N PRO A 21 -28.41 5.94 -3.28
CA PRO A 21 -28.79 5.32 -2.01
C PRO A 21 -30.31 5.48 -1.77
N ASP A 22 -30.94 4.41 -1.31
CA ASP A 22 -32.32 4.46 -0.85
C ASP A 22 -32.34 5.18 0.52
N TYR A 23 -32.64 6.47 0.52
CA TYR A 23 -32.63 7.30 1.72
C TYR A 23 -33.70 6.94 2.76
N ASP A 24 -34.66 6.09 2.40
CA ASP A 24 -35.66 5.55 3.34
C ASP A 24 -35.13 4.32 4.13
N LYS A 25 -33.91 3.86 3.79
CA LYS A 25 -33.20 2.78 4.50
C LYS A 25 -31.85 3.26 5.01
N PRO A 26 -31.43 2.82 6.20
CA PRO A 26 -30.11 3.13 6.69
C PRO A 26 -29.06 2.57 5.71
N PHE A 27 -28.38 3.47 5.02
CA PHE A 27 -27.35 3.16 4.03
C PHE A 27 -26.16 4.08 4.21
N ALA A 28 -25.01 3.50 4.49
CA ALA A 28 -23.76 4.23 4.60
C ALA A 28 -22.61 3.30 4.13
N PRO A 29 -22.43 3.17 2.82
CA PRO A 29 -21.39 2.30 2.26
C PRO A 29 -20.01 2.73 2.77
N ILE A 30 -19.23 1.72 3.15
CA ILE A 30 -17.86 1.86 3.62
C ILE A 30 -16.95 1.55 2.43
N TYR A 31 -15.96 2.38 2.20
CA TYR A 31 -14.96 2.24 1.14
C TYR A 31 -13.55 2.37 1.73
N THR A 32 -12.61 1.73 1.07
CA THR A 32 -11.17 1.91 1.31
C THR A 32 -10.48 2.29 0.01
N ASP A 33 -9.29 2.92 0.11
CA ASP A 33 -8.54 3.40 -1.06
C ASP A 33 -7.91 2.27 -1.88
N LYS A 34 -7.73 1.07 -1.28
CA LYS A 34 -7.26 -0.14 -1.97
C LYS A 34 -8.20 -1.32 -1.66
N PRO A 35 -8.25 -2.36 -2.53
CA PRO A 35 -9.04 -3.58 -2.27
C PRO A 35 -8.32 -4.57 -1.33
N GLU A 36 -7.02 -4.43 -1.11
CA GLU A 36 -6.16 -5.25 -0.26
C GLU A 36 -4.98 -4.43 0.24
N TYR A 37 -4.38 -4.84 1.32
CA TYR A 37 -3.27 -4.12 1.97
C TYR A 37 -2.17 -5.06 2.40
N SER A 38 -0.93 -4.55 2.41
CA SER A 38 0.19 -5.16 3.12
C SER A 38 0.06 -4.91 4.63
N TRP A 39 0.77 -5.66 5.42
CA TRP A 39 0.75 -5.70 6.89
C TRP A 39 1.19 -4.41 7.59
N THR A 40 1.87 -3.52 6.88
CA THR A 40 2.36 -2.21 7.37
C THR A 40 1.79 -1.02 6.62
N ASP A 41 0.82 -1.24 5.76
CA ASP A 41 0.23 -0.21 4.88
C ASP A 41 -0.64 0.81 5.63
N LYS A 42 -0.94 1.92 4.99
CA LYS A 42 -1.93 2.92 5.43
C LYS A 42 -3.25 2.69 4.71
N ILE A 43 -4.33 2.63 5.47
CA ILE A 43 -5.70 2.52 4.96
C ILE A 43 -6.38 3.88 5.07
N ILE A 44 -6.95 4.36 3.97
CA ILE A 44 -7.85 5.51 3.96
C ILE A 44 -9.29 4.98 3.90
N ILE A 45 -10.05 5.26 4.96
CA ILE A 45 -11.44 4.84 5.10
C ILE A 45 -12.34 5.99 4.72
N SER A 46 -13.39 5.71 3.94
CA SER A 46 -14.44 6.67 3.59
C SER A 46 -15.82 6.05 3.77
N ILE A 47 -16.73 6.76 4.43
CA ILE A 47 -18.13 6.36 4.63
C ILE A 47 -19.03 7.43 4.03
N ASN A 48 -19.87 7.04 3.07
CA ASN A 48 -20.86 7.95 2.49
C ASN A 48 -22.17 7.88 3.31
N ALA A 49 -22.32 8.79 4.26
CA ALA A 49 -23.43 8.83 5.21
C ALA A 49 -24.10 10.23 5.25
N PRO A 50 -24.76 10.68 4.16
CA PRO A 50 -25.35 12.04 4.09
C PRO A 50 -26.34 12.36 5.19
N SER A 51 -27.04 11.34 5.73
CA SER A 51 -27.98 11.51 6.85
C SER A 51 -27.30 11.87 8.18
N TRP A 52 -25.98 11.71 8.27
CA TRP A 52 -25.17 12.08 9.44
C TRP A 52 -24.55 13.49 9.31
N ASN A 53 -24.71 14.15 8.16
CA ASN A 53 -24.39 15.57 8.03
C ASN A 53 -25.44 16.41 8.77
N SER A 54 -25.11 16.83 9.98
CA SER A 54 -26.00 17.58 10.85
C SER A 54 -25.97 19.09 10.58
N ASN A 55 -24.87 19.59 10.00
CA ASN A 55 -24.68 21.00 9.74
C ASN A 55 -23.88 21.27 8.44
N SER A 56 -24.57 21.61 7.38
CA SER A 56 -23.99 21.88 6.07
C SER A 56 -22.94 23.02 6.01
N ASN A 57 -22.74 23.76 7.09
CA ASN A 57 -21.77 24.85 7.17
C ASN A 57 -20.58 24.56 8.09
N LYS A 58 -20.51 23.34 8.64
CA LYS A 58 -19.43 22.91 9.52
C LYS A 58 -18.96 21.51 9.09
N ILE A 59 -17.78 21.14 9.53
CA ILE A 59 -17.29 19.78 9.43
C ILE A 59 -17.93 18.97 10.57
N ASP A 60 -18.68 17.96 10.20
CA ASP A 60 -19.26 17.02 11.16
C ASP A 60 -18.32 15.81 11.36
N SER A 61 -18.60 14.99 12.38
CA SER A 61 -17.88 13.74 12.66
C SER A 61 -18.84 12.60 12.99
N ILE A 62 -18.40 11.37 12.76
CA ILE A 62 -19.13 10.15 13.08
C ILE A 62 -18.24 9.15 13.80
N GLY A 63 -18.85 8.15 14.45
CA GLY A 63 -18.16 6.99 15.00
C GLY A 63 -17.52 7.18 16.36
N GLU A 64 -17.49 8.40 16.90
CA GLU A 64 -16.82 8.75 18.17
C GLU A 64 -17.64 8.48 19.43
N THR A 65 -18.91 8.11 19.27
CA THR A 65 -19.81 7.88 20.40
C THR A 65 -20.06 6.40 20.66
N ASP A 66 -20.28 6.03 21.91
CA ASP A 66 -20.58 4.64 22.29
C ASP A 66 -21.92 4.14 21.75
N SER A 67 -22.86 5.04 21.41
CA SER A 67 -24.16 4.69 20.84
C SER A 67 -24.07 4.32 19.35
N HIS A 68 -23.17 4.97 18.62
CA HIS A 68 -22.98 4.77 17.18
C HIS A 68 -21.49 4.68 16.84
N PRO A 69 -20.77 3.71 17.40
CA PRO A 69 -19.34 3.62 17.22
C PRO A 69 -18.96 3.14 15.84
N ILE A 70 -17.82 3.63 15.35
CA ILE A 70 -17.04 2.92 14.37
C ILE A 70 -16.04 2.04 15.13
N LYS A 71 -15.96 0.78 14.74
CA LYS A 71 -14.95 -0.17 15.20
C LYS A 71 -14.11 -0.62 14.00
N ILE A 72 -12.80 -0.60 14.16
CA ILE A 72 -11.85 -1.14 13.17
C ILE A 72 -11.06 -2.22 13.89
N SER A 73 -11.04 -3.44 13.35
CA SER A 73 -10.43 -4.59 14.04
C SER A 73 -9.73 -5.55 13.09
N SER A 74 -8.68 -6.21 13.60
CA SER A 74 -8.00 -7.33 13.01
C SER A 74 -7.70 -8.34 14.13
N GLY A 75 -8.13 -9.59 14.00
CA GLY A 75 -7.99 -10.58 15.04
C GLY A 75 -8.58 -10.11 16.38
N GLU A 76 -7.74 -10.13 17.43
CA GLU A 76 -8.11 -9.67 18.78
C GLU A 76 -7.88 -8.14 18.96
N ASN A 77 -7.15 -7.50 18.06
CA ASN A 77 -6.84 -6.09 18.11
C ASN A 77 -7.95 -5.22 17.54
N PHE A 78 -8.28 -4.08 18.20
CA PHE A 78 -9.31 -3.18 17.71
C PHE A 78 -9.18 -1.75 18.21
N LEU A 79 -9.67 -0.83 17.39
CA LEU A 79 -9.89 0.58 17.70
C LEU A 79 -11.40 0.82 17.81
N LYS A 80 -11.87 1.26 18.99
CA LYS A 80 -13.28 1.57 19.25
C LYS A 80 -13.42 2.47 20.49
N PRO A 81 -14.18 3.58 20.41
CA PRO A 81 -14.76 4.17 19.21
C PRO A 81 -13.68 4.80 18.31
N TYR A 82 -13.91 4.85 16.99
CA TYR A 82 -13.01 5.49 16.05
C TYR A 82 -13.74 6.60 15.29
N ARG A 83 -13.17 7.81 15.30
CA ARG A 83 -13.78 8.98 14.68
C ARG A 83 -13.37 9.11 13.23
N LEU A 84 -14.35 9.36 12.34
CA LEU A 84 -14.12 9.92 11.01
C LEU A 84 -14.68 11.34 10.95
N THR A 85 -14.13 12.19 10.11
CA THR A 85 -14.56 13.57 9.90
C THR A 85 -14.99 13.80 8.47
N GLU A 86 -15.93 14.71 8.28
CA GLU A 86 -16.37 15.09 6.94
C GLU A 86 -15.22 15.63 6.09
N THR A 87 -15.21 15.26 4.82
CA THR A 87 -14.16 15.69 3.86
C THR A 87 -14.29 17.17 3.50
N SER A 88 -15.50 17.72 3.58
CA SER A 88 -15.80 19.15 3.47
C SER A 88 -17.17 19.43 4.07
N SER A 89 -17.43 20.68 4.48
CA SER A 89 -18.73 21.08 5.05
C SER A 89 -19.89 20.68 4.14
N GLY A 90 -20.80 19.89 4.67
CA GLY A 90 -22.01 19.45 3.96
C GLY A 90 -21.78 18.38 2.89
N SER A 91 -20.64 17.72 2.87
CA SER A 91 -20.39 16.64 1.90
C SER A 91 -21.16 15.35 2.22
N GLY A 92 -21.41 15.07 3.49
CA GLY A 92 -21.94 13.79 3.95
C GLY A 92 -20.99 12.60 3.73
N ILE A 93 -19.74 12.88 3.35
CA ILE A 93 -18.67 11.89 3.17
C ILE A 93 -17.68 12.05 4.31
N PHE A 94 -17.55 11.03 5.13
CA PHE A 94 -16.68 11.02 6.30
C PHE A 94 -15.44 10.18 6.01
N SER A 95 -14.27 10.70 6.33
CA SER A 95 -13.00 10.03 6.08
C SER A 95 -12.08 10.04 7.30
N GLY A 96 -11.23 9.06 7.38
CA GLY A 96 -10.13 8.92 8.32
C GLY A 96 -9.14 7.89 7.84
N GLU A 97 -8.01 7.77 8.54
CA GLU A 97 -6.94 6.86 8.16
C GLU A 97 -6.46 6.06 9.36
N ILE A 98 -5.94 4.87 9.11
CA ILE A 98 -5.20 4.05 10.07
C ILE A 98 -3.90 3.57 9.42
N ILE A 99 -2.88 3.36 10.25
CA ILE A 99 -1.62 2.74 9.86
C ILE A 99 -1.62 1.33 10.46
N LEU A 100 -1.42 0.33 9.61
CA LEU A 100 -1.15 -1.03 10.04
C LEU A 100 0.29 -1.10 10.55
N THR A 101 0.51 -1.73 11.67
CA THR A 101 1.82 -1.77 12.33
C THR A 101 2.45 -3.16 12.35
N GLY A 102 1.84 -4.10 11.62
CA GLY A 102 2.30 -5.47 11.52
C GLY A 102 2.39 -6.17 12.87
N PHE A 103 3.26 -7.14 12.92
CA PHE A 103 3.71 -7.88 14.11
C PHE A 103 5.23 -7.74 14.26
N LEU A 104 5.81 -8.20 15.37
CA LEU A 104 7.27 -8.16 15.55
C LEU A 104 7.96 -9.04 14.52
N HIS A 105 8.78 -8.45 13.66
CA HIS A 105 9.45 -9.14 12.58
C HIS A 105 10.81 -8.50 12.25
N ASP A 106 11.77 -9.35 11.90
CA ASP A 106 13.12 -9.02 11.43
C ASP A 106 13.10 -9.17 9.91
N VAL A 107 12.98 -8.05 9.19
CA VAL A 107 12.78 -8.04 7.72
C VAL A 107 14.09 -8.01 6.93
N ASP A 108 15.23 -7.77 7.58
CA ASP A 108 16.54 -7.79 6.92
C ASP A 108 17.43 -8.97 7.38
N GLY A 109 16.95 -9.77 8.34
CA GLY A 109 17.63 -10.97 8.83
C GLY A 109 18.84 -10.68 9.71
N ASP A 110 18.94 -9.49 10.30
CA ASP A 110 20.08 -9.06 11.14
C ASP A 110 19.97 -9.55 12.59
N GLY A 111 18.82 -10.10 12.99
CA GLY A 111 18.51 -10.62 14.31
C GLY A 111 17.84 -9.60 15.25
N ASN A 112 17.52 -8.41 14.75
CA ASN A 112 16.74 -7.40 15.44
C ASN A 112 15.36 -7.26 14.80
N PHE A 113 14.39 -6.71 15.53
CA PHE A 113 13.09 -6.45 14.96
C PHE A 113 13.05 -5.04 14.35
N ASP A 114 12.56 -4.94 13.11
CA ASP A 114 12.38 -3.68 12.37
C ASP A 114 11.01 -3.07 12.59
N THR A 115 10.05 -3.86 13.07
CA THR A 115 8.68 -3.42 13.30
C THR A 115 8.41 -3.16 14.78
N ASN A 116 7.45 -2.26 15.03
CA ASN A 116 7.02 -1.90 16.37
C ASN A 116 5.47 -1.92 16.45
N PRO A 117 4.87 -3.13 16.54
CA PRO A 117 3.42 -3.28 16.52
C PRO A 117 2.76 -2.58 17.70
N LYS A 118 1.62 -1.96 17.43
CA LYS A 118 0.81 -1.29 18.43
C LYS A 118 -0.62 -1.11 17.97
N THR A 119 -1.56 -1.11 18.92
CA THR A 119 -2.96 -0.74 18.69
C THR A 119 -3.30 0.45 19.56
N SER A 120 -3.50 1.63 18.93
CA SER A 120 -3.79 2.87 19.64
C SER A 120 -4.39 3.93 18.71
N GLY A 121 -5.06 4.92 19.30
CA GLY A 121 -5.66 6.03 18.59
C GLY A 121 -7.18 5.96 18.54
N ASN A 122 -7.80 7.08 18.18
CA ASN A 122 -9.24 7.25 18.14
C ASN A 122 -9.74 8.04 16.92
N GLY A 123 -8.82 8.25 15.93
CA GLY A 123 -9.12 8.93 14.67
C GLY A 123 -9.13 10.47 14.72
N PRO A 124 -9.25 11.11 13.56
CA PRO A 124 -9.34 10.51 12.23
C PRO A 124 -7.97 10.16 11.58
N THR A 125 -6.83 10.61 12.17
CA THR A 125 -5.49 10.52 11.55
C THR A 125 -4.43 9.97 12.51
N ASN A 126 -4.81 9.36 13.62
CA ASN A 126 -3.88 8.89 14.65
C ASN A 126 -4.10 7.42 15.02
N GLY A 127 -4.77 6.66 14.15
CA GLY A 127 -5.02 5.24 14.35
C GLY A 127 -3.81 4.39 13.98
N PHE A 128 -3.44 3.48 14.88
CA PHE A 128 -2.46 2.42 14.65
C PHE A 128 -3.12 1.09 15.01
N LEU A 129 -3.01 0.10 14.15
CA LEU A 129 -3.59 -1.21 14.36
C LEU A 129 -2.55 -2.30 14.13
N GLU A 130 -2.30 -3.08 15.16
CA GLU A 130 -1.50 -4.30 15.07
C GLU A 130 -2.29 -5.36 14.30
N VAL A 131 -1.63 -6.03 13.37
CA VAL A 131 -2.22 -7.04 12.48
C VAL A 131 -1.27 -8.22 12.34
N GLU A 132 -1.85 -9.39 12.16
CA GLU A 132 -1.11 -10.62 11.89
C GLU A 132 -1.06 -10.92 10.39
N ASN A 133 -0.14 -11.79 10.00
CA ASN A 133 -0.03 -12.25 8.63
C ASN A 133 -1.33 -12.98 8.19
N ASN A 134 -1.77 -12.70 6.96
CA ASN A 134 -2.99 -13.25 6.37
C ASN A 134 -4.29 -12.96 7.16
N ASP A 135 -4.29 -11.92 7.96
CA ASP A 135 -5.48 -11.43 8.64
C ASP A 135 -6.43 -10.69 7.67
N SER A 136 -7.53 -10.25 8.20
CA SER A 136 -8.42 -9.31 7.53
C SER A 136 -8.79 -8.17 8.47
N ILE A 137 -8.95 -6.99 7.89
CA ILE A 137 -9.40 -5.81 8.61
C ILE A 137 -10.90 -5.73 8.45
N THR A 138 -11.63 -5.65 9.57
CA THR A 138 -13.06 -5.42 9.57
C THR A 138 -13.35 -4.02 10.08
N ILE A 139 -14.00 -3.21 9.25
CA ILE A 139 -14.53 -1.89 9.59
C ILE A 139 -16.03 -2.06 9.81
N SER A 140 -16.53 -1.63 10.96
CA SER A 140 -17.96 -1.67 11.26
C SER A 140 -18.43 -0.33 11.78
N PHE A 141 -19.62 0.11 11.33
CA PHE A 141 -20.28 1.32 11.78
C PHE A 141 -21.69 0.99 12.26
N GLU A 142 -21.98 1.30 13.51
CA GLU A 142 -23.34 1.24 14.03
C GLU A 142 -24.10 2.48 13.57
N PHE A 143 -24.69 2.36 12.37
CA PHE A 143 -25.33 3.46 11.66
C PHE A 143 -26.60 3.95 12.36
N ALA A 144 -27.35 3.04 12.95
CA ALA A 144 -28.57 3.29 13.73
C ALA A 144 -28.73 2.16 14.76
N ASP A 145 -29.61 2.34 15.73
CA ASP A 145 -29.84 1.36 16.79
C ASP A 145 -30.08 -0.05 16.23
N GLY A 146 -29.12 -0.94 16.45
CA GLY A 146 -29.16 -2.33 15.99
C GLY A 146 -28.90 -2.51 14.48
N VAL A 147 -28.50 -1.48 13.77
CA VAL A 147 -28.08 -1.55 12.35
C VAL A 147 -26.59 -1.32 12.24
N VAL A 148 -25.83 -2.38 12.00
CA VAL A 148 -24.38 -2.34 11.83
C VAL A 148 -24.02 -2.62 10.37
N LEU A 149 -23.29 -1.71 9.77
CA LEU A 149 -22.72 -1.86 8.44
C LEU A 149 -21.26 -2.31 8.59
N THR A 150 -20.83 -3.23 7.74
CA THR A 150 -19.48 -3.80 7.82
C THR A 150 -18.85 -3.90 6.44
N GLU A 151 -17.54 -3.68 6.41
CA GLU A 151 -16.65 -3.97 5.28
C GLU A 151 -15.47 -4.79 5.80
N SER A 152 -14.99 -5.74 5.02
CA SER A 152 -13.85 -6.58 5.37
C SER A 152 -12.86 -6.61 4.21
N ILE A 153 -11.61 -6.29 4.51
CA ILE A 153 -10.54 -6.14 3.54
C ILE A 153 -9.40 -7.11 3.92
N PRO A 154 -8.87 -7.91 2.98
CA PRO A 154 -7.76 -8.81 3.28
C PRO A 154 -6.45 -8.06 3.47
N ILE A 155 -5.62 -8.59 4.36
CA ILE A 155 -4.19 -8.33 4.43
C ILE A 155 -3.53 -9.43 3.62
N THR A 156 -2.74 -9.06 2.61
CA THR A 156 -2.06 -9.99 1.73
C THR A 156 -0.57 -9.98 2.02
N TRP A 157 0.02 -11.16 1.91
CA TRP A 157 1.45 -11.36 1.98
C TRP A 157 2.00 -11.47 0.56
N ASN A 158 3.01 -10.72 0.24
CA ASN A 158 3.56 -10.63 -1.11
C ASN A 158 4.93 -11.31 -1.16
N MET A 159 5.31 -11.76 -2.31
CA MET A 159 6.66 -12.27 -2.58
C MET A 159 7.40 -11.21 -3.41
N GLY A 160 8.55 -10.78 -2.94
CA GLY A 160 9.39 -9.80 -3.61
C GLY A 160 9.83 -10.26 -5.00
N VAL A 161 9.79 -9.34 -5.96
CA VAL A 161 10.22 -9.58 -7.35
C VAL A 161 11.33 -8.61 -7.71
N ILE A 162 12.49 -9.15 -8.13
CA ILE A 162 13.62 -8.34 -8.61
C ILE A 162 13.76 -8.44 -10.13
N GLN A 163 14.06 -7.32 -10.78
CA GLN A 163 14.21 -7.27 -12.23
C GLN A 163 15.20 -6.18 -12.67
N PHE A 164 15.84 -6.40 -13.82
CA PHE A 164 16.62 -5.39 -14.52
C PHE A 164 15.75 -4.63 -15.53
N SER A 165 16.12 -3.38 -15.82
CA SER A 165 15.40 -2.54 -16.78
C SER A 165 15.45 -3.05 -18.24
N LYS A 166 16.41 -3.92 -18.58
CA LYS A 166 16.56 -4.57 -19.90
C LYS A 166 17.39 -5.85 -19.80
N ASP A 167 17.34 -6.69 -20.82
CA ASP A 167 18.02 -8.02 -20.84
C ASP A 167 19.49 -7.96 -21.28
N ILE A 168 19.94 -6.90 -21.97
CA ILE A 168 21.28 -6.79 -22.52
C ILE A 168 21.87 -5.41 -22.23
N PHE A 169 23.11 -5.42 -21.75
CA PHE A 169 23.86 -4.22 -21.38
C PHE A 169 25.23 -4.19 -22.07
N LEU A 170 25.78 -2.98 -22.23
CA LEU A 170 27.18 -2.77 -22.59
C LEU A 170 28.02 -2.62 -21.32
N THR A 171 29.31 -2.88 -21.40
CA THR A 171 30.26 -2.82 -20.26
C THR A 171 30.48 -1.43 -19.65
N ASN A 172 29.82 -0.40 -20.16
CA ASN A 172 29.84 0.97 -19.64
C ASN A 172 28.43 1.54 -19.44
N ASP A 173 27.39 0.68 -19.48
CA ASP A 173 26.02 1.10 -19.24
C ASP A 173 25.76 1.41 -17.76
N THR A 174 24.75 2.23 -17.53
CA THR A 174 24.03 2.28 -16.25
C THR A 174 22.89 1.26 -16.27
N VAL A 175 22.78 0.49 -15.22
CA VAL A 175 21.77 -0.55 -15.04
C VAL A 175 20.84 -0.11 -13.93
N GLU A 176 19.55 0.02 -14.23
CA GLU A 176 18.52 0.15 -13.23
C GLU A 176 18.08 -1.24 -12.75
N ILE A 177 18.03 -1.41 -11.45
CA ILE A 177 17.53 -2.58 -10.76
C ILE A 177 16.28 -2.14 -10.03
N ARG A 178 15.19 -2.91 -10.19
CA ARG A 178 13.91 -2.66 -9.54
C ARG A 178 13.53 -3.86 -8.69
N VAL A 179 13.16 -3.60 -7.45
CA VAL A 179 12.51 -4.56 -6.57
C VAL A 179 11.06 -4.10 -6.36
N ILE A 180 10.12 -5.02 -6.47
CA ILE A 180 8.70 -4.79 -6.17
C ILE A 180 8.37 -5.71 -5.01
N ASP A 181 8.15 -5.11 -3.85
CA ASP A 181 7.83 -5.80 -2.61
C ASP A 181 7.02 -4.86 -1.72
N HIS A 182 5.72 -5.09 -1.67
CA HIS A 182 4.81 -4.24 -0.90
C HIS A 182 4.95 -4.46 0.60
N ASP A 183 5.48 -5.62 1.02
CA ASP A 183 5.67 -5.95 2.43
C ASP A 183 6.88 -5.22 3.03
N MET A 184 7.79 -4.74 2.18
CA MET A 184 8.93 -3.90 2.56
C MET A 184 8.63 -2.40 2.63
N ASN A 185 7.40 -1.96 2.37
CA ASN A 185 6.92 -0.63 2.75
C ASN A 185 6.62 -0.62 4.26
N LEU A 186 7.65 -0.50 5.09
CA LEU A 186 7.56 -0.62 6.55
C LEU A 186 6.99 0.65 7.21
N ASN A 187 7.15 1.80 6.56
CA ASN A 187 6.64 3.07 7.05
C ASN A 187 5.90 3.83 5.94
N PRO A 188 4.57 3.70 5.84
CA PRO A 188 3.79 4.33 4.78
C PRO A 188 3.70 5.88 4.87
N GLU A 189 4.51 6.51 5.70
CA GLU A 189 4.67 7.96 5.85
C GLU A 189 6.11 8.42 5.57
N ALA A 190 6.99 7.52 5.09
CA ALA A 190 8.37 7.82 4.75
C ALA A 190 8.83 6.96 3.56
N ILE A 191 9.95 7.34 2.97
CA ILE A 191 10.60 6.54 1.93
C ILE A 191 11.44 5.45 2.59
N ASP A 192 11.14 4.20 2.29
CA ASP A 192 11.87 3.04 2.77
C ASP A 192 13.05 2.67 1.85
N THR A 193 13.96 1.84 2.34
CA THR A 193 15.11 1.35 1.58
C THR A 193 15.35 -0.12 1.88
N LEU A 194 15.91 -0.83 0.88
CA LEU A 194 16.36 -2.21 1.04
C LEU A 194 17.72 -2.41 0.37
N THR A 195 18.39 -3.51 0.71
CA THR A 195 19.70 -3.87 0.15
C THR A 195 19.55 -4.92 -0.94
N VAL A 196 20.30 -4.74 -2.05
CA VAL A 196 20.37 -5.67 -3.17
C VAL A 196 21.83 -6.05 -3.39
N GLU A 197 22.12 -7.35 -3.46
CA GLU A 197 23.41 -7.86 -3.89
C GLU A 197 23.45 -7.95 -5.42
N VAL A 198 24.54 -7.47 -6.03
CA VAL A 198 24.72 -7.52 -7.49
C VAL A 198 26.11 -8.04 -7.80
N PHE A 199 26.21 -9.05 -8.66
CA PHE A 199 27.47 -9.69 -9.03
C PHE A 199 27.50 -10.06 -10.52
N SER A 200 28.68 -10.41 -11.02
CA SER A 200 28.88 -10.87 -12.39
C SER A 200 29.66 -12.18 -12.46
N ASP A 201 29.72 -12.80 -13.64
CA ASP A 201 30.53 -14.00 -13.87
C ASP A 201 32.01 -13.75 -13.54
N SER A 202 32.52 -12.55 -13.78
CA SER A 202 33.92 -12.17 -13.54
C SER A 202 34.14 -11.57 -12.14
N ASP A 203 33.09 -11.26 -11.39
CA ASP A 203 33.15 -10.72 -10.03
C ASP A 203 32.04 -11.35 -9.16
N ASN A 204 32.31 -12.53 -8.66
CA ASN A 204 31.37 -13.27 -7.78
C ASN A 204 31.21 -12.63 -6.39
N GLY A 205 32.12 -11.76 -5.99
CA GLY A 205 32.01 -11.01 -4.73
C GLY A 205 31.04 -9.84 -4.85
N GLY A 206 30.93 -9.30 -6.05
CA GLY A 206 29.96 -8.26 -6.41
C GLY A 206 30.01 -6.99 -5.57
N ILE A 207 28.87 -6.37 -5.48
CA ILE A 207 28.62 -5.15 -4.70
C ILE A 207 27.28 -5.26 -3.99
N GLU A 208 27.16 -4.63 -2.82
CA GLU A 208 25.88 -4.35 -2.17
C GLU A 208 25.44 -2.92 -2.52
N VAL A 209 24.20 -2.75 -2.91
CA VAL A 209 23.63 -1.46 -3.26
C VAL A 209 22.30 -1.24 -2.56
N VAL A 210 22.06 0.01 -2.18
CA VAL A 210 20.79 0.39 -1.57
C VAL A 210 19.78 0.74 -2.67
N ALA A 211 18.64 0.10 -2.66
CA ALA A 211 17.49 0.49 -3.45
C ALA A 211 16.56 1.34 -2.59
N THR A 212 16.05 2.42 -3.17
CA THR A 212 15.22 3.42 -2.50
C THR A 212 13.81 3.37 -3.06
N GLU A 213 12.83 3.43 -2.21
CA GLU A 213 11.42 3.43 -2.58
C GLU A 213 11.07 4.63 -3.47
N THR A 214 10.21 4.41 -4.46
CA THR A 214 9.83 5.45 -5.44
C THR A 214 8.84 6.47 -4.89
N SER A 215 8.07 6.10 -3.89
CA SER A 215 7.18 6.98 -3.11
C SER A 215 6.80 6.30 -1.80
N GLU A 216 6.37 7.06 -0.80
CA GLU A 216 6.07 6.63 0.59
C GLU A 216 5.13 5.43 0.75
N ARG A 217 4.50 4.94 -0.30
CA ARG A 217 3.50 3.86 -0.28
C ARG A 217 3.54 2.98 -1.53
N SER A 218 4.67 2.96 -2.23
CA SER A 218 4.74 2.24 -3.51
C SER A 218 5.09 0.76 -3.34
N GLY A 219 5.93 0.41 -2.38
CA GLY A 219 6.57 -0.91 -2.31
C GLY A 219 7.41 -1.21 -3.57
N GLU A 220 7.79 -0.17 -4.33
CA GLU A 220 8.66 -0.24 -5.49
C GLU A 220 10.00 0.44 -5.18
N PHE A 221 11.09 -0.31 -5.22
CA PHE A 221 12.44 0.17 -4.87
C PHE A 221 13.32 0.18 -6.12
N ILE A 222 14.10 1.24 -6.29
CA ILE A 222 15.00 1.41 -7.43
C ILE A 222 16.42 1.68 -6.95
N SER A 223 17.38 0.98 -7.57
CA SER A 223 18.80 1.27 -7.48
C SER A 223 19.40 1.39 -8.87
N ASN A 224 20.48 2.18 -8.99
CA ASN A 224 21.24 2.32 -10.22
C ASN A 224 22.69 1.97 -9.98
N ILE A 225 23.25 1.08 -10.81
CA ILE A 225 24.65 0.72 -10.82
C ILE A 225 25.30 1.09 -12.16
N SER A 226 26.61 1.26 -12.19
CA SER A 226 27.38 1.41 -13.42
C SER A 226 28.21 0.16 -13.69
N LEU A 227 28.13 -0.37 -14.90
CA LEU A 227 29.02 -1.43 -15.36
C LEU A 227 30.36 -0.86 -15.77
N SER A 228 31.44 -1.58 -15.51
CA SER A 228 32.78 -1.13 -15.83
C SER A 228 33.76 -2.30 -15.95
N THR A 229 34.78 -2.12 -16.79
CA THR A 229 35.97 -3.01 -16.84
C THR A 229 37.00 -2.71 -15.74
N ASN A 230 36.73 -1.74 -14.86
CA ASN A 230 37.55 -1.48 -13.67
C ASN A 230 36.95 -2.23 -12.45
N THR A 231 37.78 -2.50 -11.46
CA THR A 231 37.40 -3.19 -10.20
C THR A 231 36.16 -2.57 -9.56
N SER A 232 35.28 -3.43 -9.01
CA SER A 232 34.08 -3.04 -8.30
C SER A 232 34.36 -2.13 -7.11
N SER A 233 33.51 -1.12 -6.94
CA SER A 233 33.58 -0.16 -5.82
C SER A 233 32.31 0.69 -5.75
N GLY A 234 31.68 0.80 -4.61
CA GLY A 234 30.43 1.53 -4.45
C GLY A 234 29.36 0.97 -5.39
N ASN A 235 28.73 1.80 -6.19
CA ASN A 235 27.71 1.39 -7.16
C ASN A 235 28.29 0.99 -8.54
N ARG A 236 29.57 0.64 -8.62
CA ARG A 236 30.22 0.19 -9.86
C ARG A 236 30.54 -1.29 -9.78
N LEU A 237 29.99 -2.08 -10.70
CA LEU A 237 30.24 -3.50 -10.86
C LEU A 237 31.27 -3.75 -11.95
N TYR A 238 32.29 -4.60 -11.66
CA TYR A 238 33.24 -5.08 -12.65
C TYR A 238 32.59 -6.10 -13.57
N VAL A 239 32.74 -5.90 -14.87
CA VAL A 239 32.26 -6.82 -15.93
C VAL A 239 33.23 -6.84 -17.08
N ILE A 240 33.30 -7.96 -17.80
CA ILE A 240 33.93 -8.07 -19.09
C ILE A 240 32.91 -8.43 -20.18
N PRO A 241 33.22 -8.22 -21.48
CA PRO A 241 32.31 -8.62 -22.55
C PRO A 241 32.00 -10.13 -22.51
N GLY A 242 30.73 -10.47 -22.46
CA GLY A 242 30.23 -11.85 -22.40
C GLY A 242 29.80 -12.30 -21.00
N ASP A 243 30.04 -11.53 -19.95
CA ASP A 243 29.54 -11.82 -18.62
C ASP A 243 28.02 -11.77 -18.57
N SER A 244 27.44 -12.61 -17.73
CA SER A 244 26.10 -12.42 -17.16
C SER A 244 26.21 -11.56 -15.89
N ILE A 245 25.19 -10.78 -15.63
CA ILE A 245 25.01 -10.05 -14.36
C ILE A 245 23.81 -10.62 -13.62
N PHE A 246 23.92 -10.65 -12.31
CA PHE A 246 22.92 -11.20 -11.41
C PHE A 246 22.61 -10.18 -10.33
N ALA A 247 21.34 -10.12 -9.94
CA ALA A 247 20.91 -9.38 -8.78
C ALA A 247 20.15 -10.33 -7.84
N LYS A 248 20.40 -10.20 -6.54
CA LYS A 248 19.76 -10.99 -5.49
C LYS A 248 19.20 -10.05 -4.45
N TYR A 249 17.97 -10.30 -4.08
CA TYR A 249 17.26 -9.71 -2.97
C TYR A 249 16.80 -10.85 -2.05
N ASP A 250 17.11 -10.77 -0.78
CA ASP A 250 16.64 -11.73 0.23
C ASP A 250 15.35 -11.18 0.83
N ASP A 251 14.24 -11.82 0.47
CA ASP A 251 12.91 -11.54 0.96
C ASP A 251 12.70 -12.33 2.27
N HIS A 252 12.62 -11.62 3.39
CA HIS A 252 12.39 -12.18 4.73
C HIS A 252 10.98 -11.91 5.26
N THR A 253 10.14 -11.26 4.42
CA THR A 253 8.74 -10.95 4.76
C THR A 253 7.78 -12.00 4.27
#